data_6ecb7982a5c80980662f6defb7841ce4
#
_entry.id   6ecb7982a5c80980662f6defb7841ce4
#
_cell.length_a   1.000
_cell.length_b   1.000
_cell.length_c   1.000
_cell.angle_alpha   90.00
_cell.angle_beta   90.00
_cell.angle_gamma   90.00
#
_symmetry.space_group_name_H-M   'P 1'
#
loop_
_entity.id
_entity.type
_entity.pdbx_description
1 polymer ?
#
loop_
_entity_poly.entity_id
_entity_poly.type
_entity_poly.pdbx_seq_one_letter_code
_entity_poly.pdbx_strand_id
1 'polypeptide(L)'
;MLFPVYAHTGDDKHAHGAEVPDFPGCFSAADSWDELASNIQEAIELYCEDEDMVVPSPTALEKLMVNPDYQGGIWMMVDIDTGKLRTKSVRLNVSLPEGLLRRIDNEAKSRHMSRSAFLAMSARRELDA
;
A
#
# COMPACT_ATOMS: atom_id res chain seq x y z
N MET A 1 0.07 6.07 -3.97
CA MET A 1 1.51 6.02 -4.33
C MET A 1 1.71 5.04 -5.47
N LEU A 2 2.36 5.47 -6.54
CA LEU A 2 2.59 4.62 -7.71
C LEU A 2 3.79 3.70 -7.51
N PHE A 3 3.56 2.41 -7.68
CA PHE A 3 4.62 1.39 -7.65
C PHE A 3 4.77 0.75 -9.03
N PRO A 4 6.00 0.49 -9.47
CA PRO A 4 6.22 -0.27 -10.69
C PRO A 4 5.86 -1.74 -10.48
N VAL A 5 5.18 -2.31 -11.45
CA VAL A 5 4.72 -3.70 -11.45
C VAL A 5 5.15 -4.34 -12.75
N TYR A 6 5.72 -5.53 -12.66
CA TYR A 6 6.11 -6.30 -13.82
C TYR A 6 5.05 -7.36 -14.11
N ALA A 7 4.43 -7.28 -15.29
CA ALA A 7 3.31 -8.12 -15.65
C ALA A 7 3.59 -9.01 -16.85
N HIS A 8 3.00 -10.20 -16.84
CA HIS A 8 3.00 -11.13 -17.95
C HIS A 8 1.58 -11.29 -18.48
N THR A 9 1.41 -11.13 -19.78
CA THR A 9 0.11 -11.31 -20.43
C THR A 9 -0.28 -12.78 -20.37
N GLY A 10 -1.50 -13.05 -19.93
CA GLY A 10 -2.10 -14.38 -19.98
C GLY A 10 -2.66 -14.70 -21.36
N ASP A 11 -3.27 -15.86 -21.47
CA ASP A 11 -3.95 -16.34 -22.66
C ASP A 11 -5.29 -16.98 -22.29
N ASP A 12 -5.91 -17.73 -23.20
CA ASP A 12 -7.20 -18.40 -22.97
C ASP A 12 -7.15 -19.44 -21.84
N LYS A 13 -5.95 -19.89 -21.46
CA LYS A 13 -5.74 -20.94 -20.45
C LYS A 13 -5.02 -20.43 -19.21
N HIS A 14 -4.45 -19.22 -19.25
CA HIS A 14 -3.62 -18.68 -18.19
C HIS A 14 -4.05 -17.24 -17.85
N ALA A 15 -4.15 -16.93 -16.57
CA ALA A 15 -4.39 -15.58 -16.10
C ALA A 15 -3.19 -14.67 -16.39
N HIS A 16 -3.43 -13.36 -16.43
CA HIS A 16 -2.35 -12.37 -16.39
C HIS A 16 -1.66 -12.45 -15.04
N GLY A 17 -0.33 -12.50 -15.04
CA GLY A 17 0.45 -12.53 -13.81
C GLY A 17 1.17 -11.22 -13.57
N ALA A 18 1.46 -10.93 -12.31
CA ALA A 18 2.19 -9.73 -11.93
C ALA A 18 3.05 -9.97 -10.71
N GLU A 19 4.21 -9.29 -10.65
CA GLU A 19 5.02 -9.21 -9.45
C GLU A 19 5.34 -7.75 -9.15
N VAL A 20 5.51 -7.46 -7.86
CA VAL A 20 5.81 -6.11 -7.39
C VAL A 20 7.23 -6.11 -6.83
N PRO A 21 8.23 -5.62 -7.59
CA PRO A 21 9.64 -5.71 -7.18
C PRO A 21 9.95 -5.07 -5.83
N ASP A 22 9.27 -3.98 -5.47
CA ASP A 22 9.48 -3.31 -4.18
C ASP A 22 8.97 -4.12 -2.98
N PHE A 23 8.15 -5.15 -3.24
CA PHE A 23 7.69 -6.11 -2.24
C PHE A 23 8.13 -7.51 -2.68
N PRO A 24 9.40 -7.89 -2.44
CA PRO A 24 9.97 -9.14 -2.95
C PRO A 24 9.15 -10.37 -2.56
N GLY A 25 8.82 -11.20 -3.54
CA GLY A 25 7.98 -12.37 -3.32
C GLY A 25 6.48 -12.10 -3.35
N CYS A 26 6.07 -10.87 -3.62
CA CYS A 26 4.66 -10.51 -3.75
C CYS A 26 4.20 -10.68 -5.19
N PHE A 27 3.29 -11.64 -5.41
CA PHE A 27 2.76 -11.98 -6.74
C PHE A 27 1.25 -11.87 -6.73
N SER A 28 0.68 -11.56 -7.88
CA SER A 28 -0.76 -11.56 -8.07
C SER A 28 -1.12 -12.04 -9.48
N ALA A 29 -2.39 -12.33 -9.69
CA ALA A 29 -2.91 -12.75 -10.99
C ALA A 29 -4.37 -12.34 -11.13
N ALA A 30 -4.80 -12.18 -12.38
CA ALA A 30 -6.21 -11.92 -12.68
C ALA A 30 -6.53 -12.35 -14.13
N ASP A 31 -7.77 -12.66 -14.37
CA ASP A 31 -8.24 -13.03 -15.72
C ASP A 31 -8.41 -11.80 -16.62
N SER A 32 -8.59 -10.63 -16.04
CA SER A 32 -8.69 -9.38 -16.79
C SER A 32 -7.72 -8.34 -16.24
N TRP A 33 -7.32 -7.40 -17.10
CA TRP A 33 -6.47 -6.29 -16.69
C TRP A 33 -7.18 -5.37 -15.68
N ASP A 34 -8.50 -5.22 -15.80
CA ASP A 34 -9.29 -4.39 -14.89
C ASP A 34 -9.24 -4.92 -13.45
N GLU A 35 -9.18 -6.23 -13.28
CA GLU A 35 -9.12 -6.86 -11.96
C GLU A 35 -7.70 -6.91 -11.40
N LEU A 36 -6.69 -6.85 -12.27
CA LEU A 36 -5.31 -7.06 -11.87
C LEU A 36 -4.84 -6.01 -10.86
N ALA A 37 -5.13 -4.74 -11.07
CA ALA A 37 -4.74 -3.67 -10.15
C ALA A 37 -5.33 -3.86 -8.75
N SER A 38 -6.61 -4.23 -8.68
CA SER A 38 -7.30 -4.53 -7.43
C SER A 38 -6.69 -5.73 -6.73
N ASN A 39 -6.37 -6.78 -7.48
CA ASN A 39 -5.75 -7.98 -6.93
C ASN A 39 -4.32 -7.72 -6.46
N ILE A 40 -3.58 -6.82 -7.12
CA ILE A 40 -2.25 -6.40 -6.67
C ILE A 40 -2.33 -5.67 -5.34
N GLN A 41 -3.29 -4.76 -5.18
CA GLN A 41 -3.53 -4.07 -3.92
C GLN A 41 -3.78 -5.07 -2.79
N GLU A 42 -4.63 -6.04 -3.03
CA GLU A 42 -4.98 -7.08 -2.08
C GLU A 42 -3.77 -7.96 -1.71
N ALA A 43 -2.97 -8.32 -2.71
CA ALA A 43 -1.75 -9.10 -2.50
C ALA A 43 -0.73 -8.36 -1.63
N ILE A 44 -0.57 -7.05 -1.85
CA ILE A 44 0.32 -6.22 -1.04
C ILE A 44 -0.22 -6.08 0.39
N GLU A 45 -1.52 -5.91 0.56
CA GLU A 45 -2.15 -5.85 1.89
C GLU A 45 -1.88 -7.14 2.68
N LEU A 46 -2.04 -8.28 2.03
CA LEU A 46 -1.74 -9.59 2.64
C LEU A 46 -0.25 -9.76 2.93
N TYR A 47 0.60 -9.32 2.02
CA TYR A 47 2.06 -9.36 2.20
C TYR A 47 2.50 -8.58 3.43
N CYS A 48 1.89 -7.42 3.68
CA CYS A 48 2.23 -6.56 4.80
C CYS A 48 1.54 -6.98 6.11
N GLU A 49 0.55 -7.86 6.08
CA GLU A 49 -0.25 -8.21 7.25
C GLU A 49 0.55 -8.86 8.36
N ASP A 50 1.41 -9.82 8.01
CA ASP A 50 2.22 -10.59 8.97
C ASP A 50 3.67 -10.09 9.06
N GLU A 51 4.00 -9.04 8.32
CA GLU A 51 5.34 -8.48 8.25
C GLU A 51 5.44 -7.20 9.08
N ASP A 52 6.38 -7.16 9.99
CA ASP A 52 6.71 -5.95 10.74
C ASP A 52 7.66 -5.09 9.90
N MET A 53 7.13 -4.48 8.85
CA MET A 53 7.92 -3.75 7.87
C MET A 53 7.44 -2.31 7.69
N VAL A 54 8.36 -1.48 7.23
CA VAL A 54 8.05 -0.13 6.76
C VAL A 54 7.75 -0.22 5.26
N VAL A 55 6.71 0.48 4.79
CA VAL A 55 6.40 0.52 3.36
C VAL A 55 7.61 1.10 2.61
N PRO A 56 8.17 0.37 1.63
CA PRO A 56 9.31 0.88 0.87
C PRO A 56 8.91 2.05 -0.02
N SER A 57 9.88 2.89 -0.33
CA SER A 57 9.71 3.89 -1.38
C SER A 57 9.76 3.21 -2.74
N PRO A 58 8.92 3.62 -3.71
CA PRO A 58 8.95 3.01 -5.04
C PRO A 58 10.31 3.18 -5.70
N THR A 59 10.84 2.09 -6.26
CA THR A 59 12.06 2.15 -7.07
C THR A 59 11.75 2.84 -8.39
N ALA A 60 12.68 3.64 -8.88
CA ALA A 60 12.52 4.30 -10.18
C ALA A 60 12.38 3.24 -11.28
N LEU A 61 11.38 3.41 -12.14
CA LEU A 61 11.08 2.47 -13.23
C LEU A 61 12.29 2.25 -14.13
N GLU A 62 13.04 3.30 -14.42
CA GLU A 62 14.23 3.26 -15.27
C GLU A 62 15.29 2.28 -14.74
N LYS A 63 15.42 2.19 -13.43
CA LYS A 63 16.34 1.24 -12.79
C LYS A 63 15.92 -0.21 -13.00
N LEU A 64 14.63 -0.46 -12.91
CA LEU A 64 14.08 -1.80 -13.06
C LEU A 64 14.10 -2.26 -14.52
N MET A 65 13.88 -1.35 -15.45
CA MET A 65 13.85 -1.65 -16.89
C MET A 65 15.18 -2.17 -17.42
N VAL A 66 16.30 -1.79 -16.81
CA VAL A 66 17.62 -2.25 -17.23
C VAL A 66 18.06 -3.54 -16.52
N ASN A 67 17.26 -4.05 -15.58
CA ASN A 67 17.56 -5.29 -14.87
C ASN A 67 17.30 -6.48 -15.78
N PRO A 68 18.32 -7.32 -16.06
CA PRO A 68 18.19 -8.47 -16.96
C PRO A 68 17.25 -9.56 -16.45
N ASP A 69 16.89 -9.54 -15.16
CA ASP A 69 15.95 -10.50 -14.58
C ASP A 69 14.51 -10.29 -15.05
N TYR A 70 14.21 -9.11 -15.57
CA TYR A 70 12.86 -8.75 -16.05
C TYR A 70 12.83 -8.70 -17.57
N GLN A 71 12.47 -9.84 -18.20
CA GLN A 71 12.39 -9.98 -19.65
C GLN A 71 11.09 -10.67 -20.06
N GLY A 72 10.58 -10.27 -21.20
CA GLY A 72 9.40 -10.90 -21.81
C GLY A 72 8.06 -10.43 -21.27
N GLY A 73 8.06 -9.54 -20.30
CA GLY A 73 6.84 -8.95 -19.73
C GLY A 73 6.71 -7.47 -20.05
N ILE A 74 5.75 -6.85 -19.40
CA ILE A 74 5.48 -5.41 -19.54
C ILE A 74 5.55 -4.73 -18.17
N TRP A 75 6.00 -3.49 -18.17
CA TRP A 75 5.96 -2.66 -16.97
C TRP A 75 4.68 -1.84 -16.93
N MET A 76 4.09 -1.77 -15.74
CA MET A 76 2.95 -0.90 -15.50
C MET A 76 3.10 -0.22 -14.14
N MET A 77 2.52 0.97 -14.01
CA MET A 77 2.50 1.69 -12.75
C MET A 77 1.13 1.51 -12.11
N VAL A 78 1.12 1.03 -10.89
CA VAL A 78 -0.13 0.78 -10.15
C VAL A 78 -0.19 1.69 -8.93
N ASP A 79 -1.30 2.39 -8.78
CA ASP A 79 -1.52 3.24 -7.61
C ASP A 79 -1.97 2.37 -6.44
N ILE A 80 -1.09 2.26 -5.45
CA ILE A 80 -1.33 1.49 -4.24
C ILE A 80 -1.76 2.43 -3.12
N ASP A 81 -2.89 2.12 -2.50
CA ASP A 81 -3.35 2.82 -1.32
C ASP A 81 -2.54 2.35 -0.11
N THR A 82 -1.48 3.08 0.20
CA THR A 82 -0.56 2.74 1.30
C THR A 82 -1.21 2.92 2.67
N GLY A 83 -2.30 3.71 2.75
CA GLY A 83 -3.07 3.86 3.98
C GLY A 83 -3.75 2.59 4.45
N LYS A 84 -3.96 1.63 3.55
CA LYS A 84 -4.54 0.32 3.86
C LYS A 84 -3.50 -0.72 4.25
N LEU A 85 -2.22 -0.41 4.15
CA LEU A 85 -1.17 -1.35 4.50
C LEU A 85 -0.93 -1.34 6.01
N ARG A 86 -0.79 -2.54 6.59
CA ARG A 86 -0.52 -2.70 8.01
C ARG A 86 0.98 -2.52 8.26
N THR A 87 1.36 -1.31 8.62
CA THR A 87 2.75 -0.96 8.87
C THR A 87 3.07 -0.97 10.34
N LYS A 88 4.38 -1.00 10.66
CA LYS A 88 4.86 -0.95 12.03
C LYS A 88 4.42 0.34 12.71
N SER A 89 3.81 0.20 13.90
CA SER A 89 3.45 1.34 14.75
C SER A 89 4.61 1.68 15.67
N VAL A 90 4.90 2.97 15.76
CA VAL A 90 5.91 3.51 16.69
C VAL A 90 5.18 4.27 17.79
N ARG A 91 5.51 3.94 19.05
CA ARG A 91 4.92 4.63 20.18
C ARG A 91 5.51 6.04 20.29
N LEU A 92 4.64 7.02 20.46
CA LEU A 92 5.01 8.43 20.51
C LEU A 92 4.29 9.10 21.68
N ASN A 93 5.03 9.89 22.44
CA ASN A 93 4.44 10.73 23.49
C ASN A 93 4.21 12.12 22.91
N VAL A 94 2.96 12.59 23.02
CA VAL A 94 2.56 13.89 22.48
C VAL A 94 1.81 14.67 23.58
N SER A 95 2.15 15.93 23.75
CA SER A 95 1.44 16.84 24.63
C SER A 95 0.45 17.68 23.81
N LEU A 96 -0.80 17.70 24.24
CA LEU A 96 -1.87 18.47 23.59
C LEU A 96 -2.60 19.31 24.64
N PRO A 97 -3.15 20.48 24.24
CA PRO A 97 -4.05 21.23 25.12
C PRO A 97 -5.23 20.36 25.58
N GLU A 98 -5.60 20.48 26.85
CA GLU A 98 -6.64 19.66 27.46
C GLU A 98 -7.98 19.73 26.71
N GLY A 99 -8.39 20.93 26.32
CA GLY A 99 -9.64 21.14 25.58
C GLY A 99 -9.63 20.46 24.22
N LEU A 100 -8.51 20.51 23.51
CA LEU A 100 -8.35 19.84 22.21
C LEU A 100 -8.40 18.32 22.38
N LEU A 101 -7.73 17.79 23.38
CA LEU A 101 -7.74 16.35 23.67
C LEU A 101 -9.16 15.85 23.94
N ARG A 102 -9.95 16.60 24.70
CA ARG A 102 -11.35 16.28 24.97
C ARG A 102 -12.19 16.22 23.68
N ARG A 103 -11.99 17.19 22.80
CA ARG A 103 -12.67 17.21 21.50
C ARG A 103 -12.29 16.03 20.61
N ILE A 104 -11.00 15.69 20.59
CA ILE A 104 -10.48 14.52 19.87
C ILE A 104 -11.13 13.23 20.39
N ASP A 105 -11.14 13.03 21.69
CA ASP A 105 -11.70 11.82 22.31
C ASP A 105 -13.19 11.69 22.04
N ASN A 106 -13.94 12.79 22.11
CA ASN A 106 -15.38 12.79 21.84
C ASN A 106 -15.68 12.43 20.38
N GLU A 107 -14.93 13.02 19.45
CA GLU A 107 -15.13 12.75 18.02
C GLU A 107 -14.70 11.33 17.64
N ALA A 108 -13.57 10.86 18.17
CA ALA A 108 -13.11 9.48 17.98
C ALA A 108 -14.17 8.49 18.45
N LYS A 109 -14.70 8.70 19.65
CA LYS A 109 -15.73 7.86 20.23
C LYS A 109 -17.00 7.83 19.38
N SER A 110 -17.42 8.99 18.87
CA SER A 110 -18.62 9.07 18.02
C SER A 110 -18.44 8.31 16.69
N ARG A 111 -17.20 8.16 16.22
CA ARG A 111 -16.85 7.42 14.99
C ARG A 111 -16.42 5.99 15.28
N HIS A 112 -16.53 5.51 16.50
CA HIS A 112 -16.07 4.18 16.93
C HIS A 112 -14.58 3.95 16.65
N MET A 113 -13.76 4.97 16.84
CA MET A 113 -12.31 4.94 16.63
C MET A 113 -11.57 5.12 17.96
N SER A 114 -10.35 4.59 18.03
CA SER A 114 -9.43 4.92 19.10
C SER A 114 -8.86 6.33 18.90
N ARG A 115 -8.32 6.92 19.97
CA ARG A 115 -7.61 8.20 19.89
C ARG A 115 -6.48 8.15 18.85
N SER A 116 -5.67 7.09 18.89
CA SER A 116 -4.54 6.91 17.97
C SER A 116 -4.99 6.81 16.52
N ALA A 117 -6.06 6.06 16.24
CA ALA A 117 -6.62 5.93 14.90
C ALA A 117 -7.14 7.27 14.37
N PHE A 118 -7.83 8.03 15.22
CA PHE A 118 -8.34 9.35 14.85
C PHE A 118 -7.19 10.32 14.54
N LEU A 119 -6.15 10.36 15.38
CA LEU A 119 -4.98 11.21 15.15
C LEU A 119 -4.25 10.85 13.86
N ALA A 120 -4.06 9.56 13.60
CA ALA A 120 -3.41 9.10 12.38
C ALA A 120 -4.22 9.48 11.13
N MET A 121 -5.53 9.30 11.17
CA MET A 121 -6.43 9.70 10.09
C MET A 121 -6.35 11.21 9.82
N SER A 122 -6.39 12.01 10.88
CA SER A 122 -6.35 13.47 10.78
C SER A 122 -5.01 13.96 10.22
N ALA A 123 -3.91 13.38 10.67
CA ALA A 123 -2.58 13.72 10.17
C ALA A 123 -2.42 13.35 8.68
N ARG A 124 -2.89 12.17 8.26
CA ARG A 124 -2.87 11.77 6.84
C ARG A 124 -3.67 12.73 5.98
N ARG A 125 -4.85 13.11 6.44
CA ARG A 125 -5.73 14.03 5.72
C ARG A 125 -5.06 15.38 5.48
N GLU A 126 -4.35 15.90 6.48
CA GLU A 126 -3.63 17.17 6.36
C GLU A 126 -2.39 17.05 5.44
N LEU A 127 -1.64 15.95 5.57
CA LEU A 127 -0.44 15.72 4.76
C LEU A 127 -0.76 15.47 3.28
N ASP A 128 -1.90 14.85 3.00
CA ASP A 128 -2.33 14.47 1.64
C ASP A 128 -3.25 15.51 1.00
N ALA A 129 -3.49 16.60 1.69
CA ALA A 129 -4.33 17.69 1.21
C ALA A 129 -3.68 18.51 0.08
#